data_9bf86e80cb584c4abd6c8bd83d035377
#
_entry.id   9bf86e80cb584c4abd6c8bd83d035377
#
_cell.length_a   1.000
_cell.length_b   1.000
_cell.length_c   1.000
_cell.angle_alpha   90.00
_cell.angle_beta   90.00
_cell.angle_gamma   90.00
#
_symmetry.space_group_name_H-M   'P 1'
#
loop_
_entity.id
_entity.type
_entity.pdbx_description
1 polymer ?
#
loop_
_entity_poly.entity_id
_entity_poly.type
_entity_poly.pdbx_seq_one_letter_code
_entity_poly.pdbx_strand_id
1 'polypeptide(L)'
;MKHVENPKEARRARKFMSIHSAIEEAGGHLGLSSGVIRCAFDLYSDCSSLMHIRGKRSEIIVSACLYLACRIMKCYRLLSEIVSILLADLRKTARLSQVIISELKLVIDPPTDADYIGRYCSVLLLPRSVYDMALRVLDSIKEGNYPSVSGSALNAVVVLMASRICDMQDPPSTEQMAVVAMKSEQSVIRL
;
A
#
# COMPACT_ATOMS: atom_id res chain seq x y z
N MET A 1 -2.98 47.79 13.18
CA MET A 1 -4.00 47.15 12.36
C MET A 1 -4.06 45.67 12.70
N LYS A 2 -5.12 45.20 13.37
CA LYS A 2 -5.32 43.75 13.65
C LYS A 2 -5.74 43.10 12.34
N HIS A 3 -4.92 42.22 11.76
CA HIS A 3 -5.32 41.32 10.68
C HIS A 3 -6.47 40.46 11.21
N VAL A 4 -7.68 40.73 10.77
CA VAL A 4 -8.84 39.86 11.03
C VAL A 4 -8.63 38.65 10.11
N GLU A 5 -8.04 37.58 10.65
CA GLU A 5 -7.93 36.32 9.93
C GLU A 5 -9.32 35.84 9.54
N ASN A 6 -9.49 35.56 8.24
CA ASN A 6 -10.73 35.01 7.71
C ASN A 6 -10.97 33.63 8.37
N PRO A 7 -12.08 33.44 9.13
CA PRO A 7 -12.32 32.18 9.85
C PRO A 7 -12.36 30.94 8.95
N LYS A 8 -12.68 31.10 7.66
CA LYS A 8 -12.61 30.02 6.67
C LYS A 8 -11.17 29.63 6.32
N GLU A 9 -10.26 30.59 6.23
CA GLU A 9 -8.83 30.36 5.95
C GLU A 9 -8.15 29.73 7.15
N ALA A 10 -8.41 30.21 8.35
CA ALA A 10 -7.91 29.62 9.59
C ALA A 10 -8.36 28.16 9.77
N ARG A 11 -9.60 27.83 9.38
CA ARG A 11 -10.10 26.44 9.40
C ARG A 11 -9.39 25.56 8.35
N ARG A 12 -9.13 26.10 7.15
CA ARG A 12 -8.38 25.40 6.10
C ARG A 12 -6.94 25.11 6.54
N ALA A 13 -6.27 26.11 7.09
CA ALA A 13 -4.90 25.95 7.59
C ALA A 13 -4.80 24.90 8.70
N ARG A 14 -5.73 24.93 9.67
CA ARG A 14 -5.80 23.90 10.73
C ARG A 14 -6.01 22.49 10.16
N LYS A 15 -6.93 22.32 9.19
CA LYS A 15 -7.15 21.02 8.55
C LYS A 15 -5.91 20.56 7.78
N PHE A 16 -5.22 21.47 7.09
CA PHE A 16 -3.99 21.17 6.35
C PHE A 16 -2.90 20.66 7.29
N MET A 17 -2.66 21.34 8.41
CA MET A 17 -1.68 20.92 9.42
C MET A 17 -2.06 19.57 10.08
N SER A 18 -3.34 19.37 10.36
CA SER A 18 -3.83 18.09 10.93
C SER A 18 -3.60 16.92 9.99
N ILE A 19 -3.80 17.10 8.67
CA ILE A 19 -3.55 16.04 7.70
C ILE A 19 -2.04 15.81 7.52
N HIS A 20 -1.23 16.86 7.55
CA HIS A 20 0.22 16.74 7.52
C HIS A 20 0.74 15.87 8.67
N SER A 21 0.33 16.20 9.90
CA SER A 21 0.69 15.42 11.09
C SER A 21 0.22 13.96 10.99
N ALA A 22 -0.99 13.73 10.48
CA ALA A 22 -1.51 12.38 10.29
C ALA A 22 -0.76 11.58 9.21
N ILE A 23 -0.26 12.22 8.16
CA ILE A 23 0.60 11.58 7.15
C ILE A 23 1.94 11.18 7.77
N GLU A 24 2.57 12.04 8.57
CA GLU A 24 3.82 11.74 9.25
C GLU A 24 3.67 10.58 10.23
N GLU A 25 2.66 10.62 11.08
CA GLU A 25 2.38 9.60 12.09
C GLU A 25 2.10 8.22 11.42
N ALA A 26 1.18 8.19 10.46
CA ALA A 26 0.87 6.96 9.75
C ALA A 26 2.05 6.44 8.90
N GLY A 27 2.82 7.33 8.29
CA GLY A 27 4.04 6.98 7.57
C GLY A 27 5.09 6.37 8.49
N GLY A 28 5.24 6.90 9.71
CA GLY A 28 6.11 6.32 10.75
C GLY A 28 5.68 4.92 11.16
N HIS A 29 4.39 4.71 11.43
CA HIS A 29 3.83 3.38 11.76
C HIS A 29 4.01 2.35 10.64
N LEU A 30 3.95 2.79 9.37
CA LEU A 30 4.20 1.95 8.19
C LEU A 30 5.70 1.71 7.93
N GLY A 31 6.61 2.35 8.67
CA GLY A 31 8.05 2.29 8.42
C GLY A 31 8.43 2.87 7.05
N LEU A 32 7.74 3.91 6.59
CA LEU A 32 8.04 4.56 5.32
C LEU A 32 9.21 5.53 5.43
N SER A 33 10.00 5.63 4.37
CA SER A 33 11.07 6.61 4.31
C SER A 33 10.53 8.05 4.28
N SER A 34 11.32 9.00 4.73
CA SER A 34 10.98 10.43 4.68
C SER A 34 10.63 10.92 3.27
N GLY A 35 11.25 10.32 2.23
CA GLY A 35 10.93 10.61 0.84
C GLY A 35 9.50 10.23 0.45
N VAL A 36 9.03 9.06 0.88
CA VAL A 36 7.63 8.62 0.64
C VAL A 36 6.64 9.50 1.40
N ILE A 37 6.95 9.83 2.66
CA ILE A 37 6.11 10.71 3.50
C ILE A 37 5.99 12.09 2.84
N ARG A 38 7.10 12.65 2.36
CA ARG A 38 7.11 13.93 1.64
C ARG A 38 6.27 13.86 0.36
N CYS A 39 6.45 12.82 -0.44
CA CYS A 39 5.64 12.61 -1.65
C CYS A 39 4.14 12.54 -1.33
N ALA A 40 3.74 11.89 -0.24
CA ALA A 40 2.34 11.84 0.20
C ALA A 40 1.80 13.22 0.58
N PHE A 41 2.64 14.05 1.21
CA PHE A 41 2.30 15.42 1.56
C PHE A 41 2.16 16.31 0.33
N ASP A 42 3.09 16.22 -0.63
CA ASP A 42 3.03 16.95 -1.89
C ASP A 42 1.74 16.60 -2.65
N LEU A 43 1.41 15.31 -2.76
CA LEU A 43 0.15 14.85 -3.34
C LEU A 43 -1.08 15.44 -2.64
N TYR A 44 -1.07 15.49 -1.29
CA TYR A 44 -2.15 16.13 -0.55
C TYR A 44 -2.23 17.62 -0.85
N SER A 45 -1.10 18.32 -0.90
CA SER A 45 -1.04 19.74 -1.23
C SER A 45 -1.69 20.02 -2.59
N ASP A 46 -1.31 19.25 -3.61
CA ASP A 46 -1.81 19.39 -4.98
C ASP A 46 -3.31 19.09 -5.08
N CYS A 47 -3.78 18.05 -4.39
CA CYS A 47 -5.19 17.66 -4.46
C CYS A 47 -6.10 18.37 -3.45
N SER A 48 -5.56 19.11 -2.48
CA SER A 48 -6.33 19.72 -1.38
C SER A 48 -7.42 20.70 -1.82
N SER A 49 -7.22 21.34 -2.98
CA SER A 49 -8.17 22.28 -3.59
C SER A 49 -9.31 21.58 -4.37
N LEU A 50 -9.16 20.31 -4.71
CA LEU A 50 -10.12 19.58 -5.53
C LEU A 50 -11.48 19.43 -4.82
N MET A 51 -12.56 19.57 -5.58
CA MET A 51 -13.92 19.44 -5.03
C MET A 51 -14.18 18.04 -4.46
N HIS A 52 -13.61 17.01 -5.07
CA HIS A 52 -13.74 15.61 -4.67
C HIS A 52 -13.09 15.28 -3.31
N ILE A 53 -12.14 16.11 -2.86
CA ILE A 53 -11.49 16.00 -1.53
C ILE A 53 -12.28 16.72 -0.44
N ARG A 54 -13.03 17.77 -0.83
CA ARG A 54 -13.82 18.55 0.14
C ARG A 54 -14.89 17.69 0.80
N GLY A 55 -14.96 17.74 2.12
CA GLY A 55 -15.94 16.98 2.91
C GLY A 55 -15.58 15.50 3.13
N LYS A 56 -14.49 14.98 2.55
CA LYS A 56 -14.01 13.64 2.88
C LYS A 56 -13.36 13.60 4.26
N ARG A 57 -13.46 12.44 4.90
CA ARG A 57 -12.81 12.17 6.19
C ARG A 57 -11.30 12.17 6.02
N SER A 58 -10.58 12.67 7.03
CA SER A 58 -9.12 12.81 6.99
C SER A 58 -8.41 11.48 6.78
N GLU A 59 -8.90 10.42 7.44
CA GLU A 59 -8.32 9.07 7.35
C GLU A 59 -8.34 8.52 5.92
N ILE A 60 -9.40 8.80 5.16
CA ILE A 60 -9.52 8.38 3.76
C ILE A 60 -8.54 9.16 2.87
N ILE A 61 -8.39 10.48 3.12
CA ILE A 61 -7.48 11.32 2.35
C ILE A 61 -6.03 10.91 2.61
N VAL A 62 -5.65 10.78 3.88
CA VAL A 62 -4.30 10.35 4.30
C VAL A 62 -3.96 8.99 3.72
N SER A 63 -4.87 8.01 3.83
CA SER A 63 -4.66 6.67 3.27
C SER A 63 -4.47 6.70 1.74
N ALA A 64 -5.25 7.51 1.02
CA ALA A 64 -5.13 7.63 -0.43
C ALA A 64 -3.78 8.26 -0.84
N CYS A 65 -3.37 9.35 -0.19
CA CYS A 65 -2.09 10.01 -0.47
C CYS A 65 -0.90 9.11 -0.15
N LEU A 66 -0.90 8.42 1.00
CA LEU A 66 0.16 7.47 1.37
C LEU A 66 0.23 6.29 0.38
N TYR A 67 -0.92 5.73 -0.01
CA TYR A 67 -0.97 4.65 -0.98
C TYR A 67 -0.39 5.06 -2.33
N LEU A 68 -0.77 6.23 -2.83
CA LEU A 68 -0.25 6.73 -4.10
C LEU A 68 1.24 7.07 -4.02
N ALA A 69 1.69 7.67 -2.92
CA ALA A 69 3.10 7.95 -2.70
C ALA A 69 3.95 6.66 -2.68
N CYS A 70 3.47 5.62 -2.01
CA CYS A 70 4.12 4.30 -2.02
C CYS A 70 4.26 3.74 -3.44
N ARG A 71 3.24 3.93 -4.29
CA ARG A 71 3.28 3.47 -5.69
C ARG A 71 4.24 4.30 -6.55
N ILE A 72 4.20 5.62 -6.43
CA ILE A 72 5.09 6.54 -7.17
C ILE A 72 6.56 6.26 -6.82
N MET A 73 6.84 6.08 -5.54
CA MET A 73 8.19 5.83 -5.03
C MET A 73 8.62 4.35 -5.11
N LYS A 74 7.78 3.48 -5.74
CA LYS A 74 8.01 2.03 -5.86
C LYS A 74 8.31 1.33 -4.52
N CYS A 75 7.76 1.86 -3.43
CA CYS A 75 7.81 1.30 -2.08
C CYS A 75 6.47 0.63 -1.77
N TYR A 76 6.18 -0.47 -2.44
CA TYR A 76 4.85 -1.07 -2.46
C TYR A 76 4.35 -1.45 -1.06
N ARG A 77 3.10 -1.05 -0.80
CA ARG A 77 2.30 -1.41 0.38
C ARG A 77 0.91 -1.82 -0.10
N LEU A 78 0.32 -2.80 0.57
CA LEU A 78 -1.07 -3.15 0.29
C LEU A 78 -1.98 -2.00 0.74
N LEU A 79 -3.01 -1.68 -0.04
CA LEU A 79 -3.99 -0.67 0.37
C LEU A 79 -4.69 -1.08 1.68
N SER A 80 -4.95 -2.39 1.88
CA SER A 80 -5.51 -2.94 3.11
C SER A 80 -4.60 -2.69 4.33
N GLU A 81 -3.27 -2.78 4.16
CA GLU A 81 -2.28 -2.49 5.21
C GLU A 81 -2.38 -1.01 5.66
N ILE A 82 -2.45 -0.10 4.70
CA ILE A 82 -2.54 1.35 4.99
C ILE A 82 -3.87 1.71 5.67
N VAL A 83 -4.98 1.21 5.15
CA VAL A 83 -6.30 1.55 5.71
C VAL A 83 -6.55 0.91 7.06
N SER A 84 -5.92 -0.23 7.39
CA SER A 84 -6.04 -0.85 8.70
C SER A 84 -5.42 0.00 9.82
N ILE A 85 -4.29 0.65 9.56
CA ILE A 85 -3.62 1.54 10.52
C ILE A 85 -4.46 2.80 10.79
N LEU A 86 -5.07 3.34 9.74
CA LEU A 86 -5.85 4.58 9.80
C LEU A 86 -7.34 4.35 10.09
N LEU A 87 -7.76 3.09 10.25
CA LEU A 87 -9.18 2.69 10.40
C LEU A 87 -10.07 3.30 9.29
N ALA A 88 -9.53 3.40 8.07
CA ALA A 88 -10.19 3.98 6.93
C ALA A 88 -11.01 2.94 6.14
N ASP A 89 -12.01 3.41 5.38
CA ASP A 89 -12.80 2.56 4.51
C ASP A 89 -12.01 2.21 3.24
N LEU A 90 -11.75 0.92 3.03
CA LEU A 90 -10.96 0.41 1.90
C LEU A 90 -11.54 0.83 0.52
N ARG A 91 -12.87 0.67 0.35
CA ARG A 91 -13.53 0.97 -0.93
C ARG A 91 -13.53 2.47 -1.23
N LYS A 92 -13.78 3.29 -0.20
CA LYS A 92 -13.77 4.75 -0.35
C LYS A 92 -12.37 5.27 -0.62
N THR A 93 -11.36 4.70 0.04
CA THR A 93 -9.95 5.04 -0.20
C THR A 93 -9.52 4.65 -1.61
N ALA A 94 -9.85 3.44 -2.08
CA ALA A 94 -9.57 3.01 -3.44
C ALA A 94 -10.19 3.93 -4.49
N ARG A 95 -11.48 4.30 -4.32
CA ARG A 95 -12.15 5.25 -5.23
C ARG A 95 -11.50 6.62 -5.21
N LEU A 96 -11.14 7.13 -4.03
CA LEU A 96 -10.48 8.42 -3.91
C LEU A 96 -9.10 8.41 -4.57
N SER A 97 -8.34 7.34 -4.43
CA SER A 97 -7.04 7.19 -5.11
C SER A 97 -7.18 7.26 -6.63
N GLN A 98 -8.21 6.61 -7.21
CA GLN A 98 -8.48 6.70 -8.65
C GLN A 98 -8.86 8.12 -9.08
N VAL A 99 -9.66 8.82 -8.28
CA VAL A 99 -10.01 10.22 -8.55
C VAL A 99 -8.76 11.11 -8.53
N ILE A 100 -7.87 10.95 -7.55
CA ILE A 100 -6.62 11.72 -7.47
C ILE A 100 -5.74 11.44 -8.70
N ILE A 101 -5.59 10.17 -9.10
CA ILE A 101 -4.84 9.79 -10.30
C ILE A 101 -5.37 10.52 -11.54
N SER A 102 -6.69 10.49 -11.72
CA SER A 102 -7.35 11.11 -12.88
C SER A 102 -7.22 12.63 -12.88
N GLU A 103 -7.49 13.28 -11.75
CA GLU A 103 -7.48 14.75 -11.63
C GLU A 103 -6.07 15.34 -11.76
N LEU A 104 -5.06 14.69 -11.15
CA LEU A 104 -3.67 15.11 -11.24
C LEU A 104 -2.94 14.52 -12.46
N LYS A 105 -3.64 13.73 -13.28
CA LYS A 105 -3.08 13.05 -14.48
C LYS A 105 -1.80 12.28 -14.17
N LEU A 106 -1.79 11.58 -13.03
CA LEU A 106 -0.63 10.83 -12.60
C LEU A 106 -0.44 9.58 -13.48
N VAL A 107 0.77 9.38 -13.96
CA VAL A 107 1.16 8.15 -14.65
C VAL A 107 1.77 7.21 -13.62
N ILE A 108 1.02 6.20 -13.19
CA ILE A 108 1.44 5.25 -12.16
C ILE A 108 1.22 3.84 -12.70
N ASP A 109 2.31 3.09 -12.87
CA ASP A 109 2.24 1.69 -13.30
C ASP A 109 1.45 0.85 -12.29
N PRO A 110 0.64 -0.12 -12.74
CA PRO A 110 0.01 -1.07 -11.83
C PRO A 110 1.08 -1.88 -11.09
N PRO A 111 0.86 -2.22 -9.81
CA PRO A 111 1.80 -3.06 -9.08
C PRO A 111 1.86 -4.45 -9.72
N THR A 112 3.05 -5.00 -9.83
CA THR A 112 3.29 -6.34 -10.37
C THR A 112 3.28 -7.39 -9.25
N ASP A 113 3.14 -8.67 -9.62
CA ASP A 113 3.27 -9.76 -8.65
C ASP A 113 4.66 -9.77 -7.99
N ALA A 114 5.71 -9.42 -8.76
CA ALA A 114 7.07 -9.30 -8.24
C ALA A 114 7.20 -8.26 -7.11
N ASP A 115 6.46 -7.16 -7.20
CA ASP A 115 6.46 -6.11 -6.18
C ASP A 115 5.84 -6.63 -4.86
N TYR A 116 4.75 -7.42 -4.95
CA TYR A 116 4.13 -8.03 -3.78
C TYR A 116 5.00 -9.12 -3.18
N ILE A 117 5.60 -9.99 -4.01
CA ILE A 117 6.55 -11.03 -3.56
C ILE A 117 7.73 -10.37 -2.85
N GLY A 118 8.31 -9.29 -3.42
CA GLY A 118 9.38 -8.54 -2.80
C GLY A 118 8.98 -7.95 -1.44
N ARG A 119 7.75 -7.44 -1.33
CA ARG A 119 7.20 -6.95 -0.07
C ARG A 119 7.07 -8.06 0.98
N TYR A 120 6.54 -9.22 0.60
CA TYR A 120 6.37 -10.35 1.52
C TYR A 120 7.73 -10.87 2.02
N CYS A 121 8.69 -11.05 1.11
CA CYS A 121 10.04 -11.44 1.48
C CYS A 121 10.69 -10.44 2.44
N SER A 122 10.50 -9.12 2.21
CA SER A 122 11.07 -8.08 3.08
C SER A 122 10.45 -8.07 4.47
N VAL A 123 9.13 -8.26 4.59
CA VAL A 123 8.44 -8.28 5.90
C VAL A 123 8.84 -9.49 6.73
N LEU A 124 8.99 -10.65 6.07
CA LEU A 124 9.35 -11.91 6.70
C LEU A 124 10.88 -12.11 6.80
N LEU A 125 11.67 -11.09 6.42
CA LEU A 125 13.13 -11.13 6.42
C LEU A 125 13.71 -12.35 5.68
N LEU A 126 13.05 -12.77 4.59
CA LEU A 126 13.47 -13.91 3.79
C LEU A 126 14.71 -13.57 2.94
N PRO A 127 15.61 -14.53 2.74
CA PRO A 127 16.81 -14.31 1.93
C PRO A 127 16.49 -14.08 0.44
N ARG A 128 17.40 -13.44 -0.26
CA ARG A 128 17.25 -13.13 -1.70
C ARG A 128 17.00 -14.37 -2.55
N SER A 129 17.58 -15.51 -2.18
CA SER A 129 17.37 -16.79 -2.87
C SER A 129 15.89 -17.20 -2.91
N VAL A 130 15.14 -16.96 -1.85
CA VAL A 130 13.69 -17.23 -1.80
C VAL A 130 12.93 -16.32 -2.73
N TYR A 131 13.28 -15.04 -2.79
CA TYR A 131 12.67 -14.10 -3.75
C TYR A 131 12.91 -14.55 -5.20
N ASP A 132 14.14 -14.88 -5.55
CA ASP A 132 14.49 -15.29 -6.91
C ASP A 132 13.81 -16.62 -7.28
N MET A 133 13.70 -17.56 -6.32
CA MET A 133 12.95 -18.80 -6.50
C MET A 133 11.45 -18.55 -6.66
N ALA A 134 10.89 -17.64 -5.86
CA ALA A 134 9.48 -17.29 -5.96
C ALA A 134 9.11 -16.73 -7.34
N LEU A 135 9.97 -15.91 -7.93
CA LEU A 135 9.76 -15.41 -9.30
C LEU A 135 9.77 -16.57 -10.32
N ARG A 136 10.70 -17.53 -10.21
CA ARG A 136 10.73 -18.70 -11.09
C ARG A 136 9.48 -19.56 -10.96
N VAL A 137 9.01 -19.80 -9.73
CA VAL A 137 7.76 -20.53 -9.48
C VAL A 137 6.58 -19.79 -10.08
N LEU A 138 6.51 -18.48 -9.92
CA LEU A 138 5.45 -17.64 -10.50
C LEU A 138 5.43 -17.75 -12.04
N ASP A 139 6.60 -17.64 -12.68
CA ASP A 139 6.73 -17.74 -14.13
C ASP A 139 6.28 -19.13 -14.63
N SER A 140 6.70 -20.19 -13.97
CA SER A 140 6.25 -21.56 -14.29
C SER A 140 4.73 -21.74 -14.17
N ILE A 141 4.11 -21.11 -13.16
CA ILE A 141 2.64 -21.14 -13.00
C ILE A 141 1.97 -20.38 -14.16
N LYS A 142 2.51 -19.24 -14.56
CA LYS A 142 1.95 -18.44 -15.67
C LYS A 142 2.08 -19.16 -17.02
N GLU A 143 3.18 -19.84 -17.25
CA GLU A 143 3.41 -20.64 -18.47
C GLU A 143 2.52 -21.89 -18.53
N GLY A 144 2.20 -22.48 -17.39
CA GLY A 144 1.43 -23.72 -17.27
C GLY A 144 -0.06 -23.65 -17.60
N ASN A 145 -0.57 -22.50 -18.03
CA ASN A 145 -1.98 -22.28 -18.38
C ASN A 145 -2.97 -22.69 -17.27
N TYR A 146 -2.56 -22.60 -16.01
CA TYR A 146 -3.45 -22.85 -14.88
C TYR A 146 -4.56 -21.79 -14.84
N PRO A 147 -5.81 -22.18 -14.52
CA PRO A 147 -6.93 -21.25 -14.49
C PRO A 147 -6.58 -20.09 -13.57
N SER A 148 -6.93 -18.89 -13.99
CA SER A 148 -6.48 -17.57 -13.52
C SER A 148 -6.57 -17.38 -12.00
N VAL A 149 -5.64 -18.00 -11.30
CA VAL A 149 -5.36 -17.67 -9.91
C VAL A 149 -4.42 -16.48 -9.96
N SER A 150 -4.93 -15.31 -9.63
CA SER A 150 -4.14 -14.08 -9.60
C SER A 150 -4.35 -13.37 -8.27
N GLY A 151 -3.39 -12.55 -7.90
CA GLY A 151 -3.51 -11.65 -6.77
C GLY A 151 -2.70 -12.07 -5.54
N SER A 152 -2.93 -11.35 -4.45
CA SER A 152 -2.11 -11.44 -3.24
C SER A 152 -2.07 -12.83 -2.59
N ALA A 153 -3.11 -13.64 -2.77
CA ALA A 153 -3.12 -15.01 -2.23
C ALA A 153 -2.17 -15.93 -3.03
N LEU A 154 -2.17 -15.86 -4.37
CA LEU A 154 -1.23 -16.61 -5.20
C LEU A 154 0.21 -16.22 -4.85
N ASN A 155 0.51 -14.92 -4.75
CA ASN A 155 1.83 -14.44 -4.40
C ASN A 155 2.30 -14.95 -3.02
N ALA A 156 1.38 -15.08 -2.06
CA ALA A 156 1.66 -15.66 -0.76
C ALA A 156 2.03 -17.15 -0.85
N VAL A 157 1.25 -17.94 -1.62
CA VAL A 157 1.52 -19.37 -1.84
C VAL A 157 2.85 -19.57 -2.55
N VAL A 158 3.14 -18.76 -3.56
CA VAL A 158 4.40 -18.82 -4.31
C VAL A 158 5.61 -18.59 -3.39
N VAL A 159 5.52 -17.64 -2.45
CA VAL A 159 6.60 -17.41 -1.45
C VAL A 159 6.73 -18.59 -0.50
N LEU A 160 5.62 -19.19 -0.05
CA LEU A 160 5.65 -20.41 0.78
C LEU A 160 6.30 -21.59 0.04
N MET A 161 5.93 -21.80 -1.22
CA MET A 161 6.56 -22.85 -2.04
C MET A 161 8.05 -22.60 -2.21
N ALA A 162 8.45 -21.39 -2.54
CA ALA A 162 9.83 -21.01 -2.72
C ALA A 162 10.67 -21.23 -1.45
N SER A 163 10.15 -20.86 -0.27
CA SER A 163 10.84 -21.05 0.99
C SER A 163 11.08 -22.53 1.32
N ARG A 164 10.14 -23.41 0.94
CA ARG A 164 10.30 -24.87 1.08
C ARG A 164 11.29 -25.44 0.07
N ILE A 165 11.25 -24.99 -1.19
CA ILE A 165 12.19 -25.42 -2.23
C ILE A 165 13.63 -25.01 -1.90
N CYS A 166 13.82 -23.84 -1.28
CA CYS A 166 15.13 -23.37 -0.83
C CYS A 166 15.62 -24.05 0.46
N ASP A 167 14.89 -25.04 0.97
CA ASP A 167 15.25 -25.84 2.16
C ASP A 167 15.64 -24.99 3.38
N MET A 168 14.80 -23.98 3.66
CA MET A 168 15.01 -23.11 4.81
C MET A 168 14.83 -23.90 6.12
N GLN A 169 15.71 -23.65 7.09
CA GLN A 169 15.61 -24.26 8.44
C GLN A 169 14.32 -23.85 9.17
N ASP A 170 13.85 -22.63 8.92
CA ASP A 170 12.61 -22.08 9.51
C ASP A 170 11.78 -21.36 8.41
N PRO A 171 11.03 -22.12 7.61
CA PRO A 171 10.19 -21.54 6.57
C PRO A 171 8.97 -20.85 7.22
N PRO A 172 8.48 -19.73 6.62
CA PRO A 172 7.31 -19.03 7.15
C PRO A 172 6.09 -19.95 7.21
N SER A 173 5.29 -19.82 8.27
CA SER A 173 4.03 -20.55 8.38
C SER A 173 2.96 -19.97 7.46
N THR A 174 1.92 -20.77 7.16
CA THR A 174 0.75 -20.29 6.40
C THR A 174 0.04 -19.14 7.11
N GLU A 175 0.01 -19.16 8.44
CA GLU A 175 -0.56 -18.10 9.27
C GLU A 175 0.22 -16.79 9.15
N GLN A 176 1.55 -16.82 9.29
CA GLN A 176 2.41 -15.66 9.11
C GLN A 176 2.24 -15.06 7.71
N MET A 177 2.20 -15.90 6.69
CA MET A 177 2.01 -15.46 5.32
C MET A 177 0.62 -14.87 5.08
N ALA A 178 -0.44 -15.43 5.69
CA ALA A 178 -1.80 -14.89 5.61
C ALA A 178 -1.88 -13.49 6.23
N VAL A 179 -1.23 -13.27 7.35
CA VAL A 179 -1.13 -11.95 7.99
C VAL A 179 -0.44 -10.94 7.06
N VAL A 180 0.71 -11.29 6.50
CA VAL A 180 1.47 -10.39 5.60
C VAL A 180 0.71 -10.09 4.30
N ALA A 181 0.00 -11.08 3.75
CA ALA A 181 -0.83 -10.91 2.57
C ALA A 181 -2.18 -10.22 2.87
N MET A 182 -2.49 -9.96 4.14
CA MET A 182 -3.78 -9.41 4.60
C MET A 182 -4.96 -10.25 4.09
N LYS A 183 -4.85 -11.57 4.19
CA LYS A 183 -5.83 -12.57 3.77
C LYS A 183 -6.18 -13.51 4.92
N SER A 184 -7.28 -14.24 4.78
CA SER A 184 -7.55 -15.35 5.68
C SER A 184 -6.62 -16.53 5.34
N GLU A 185 -6.23 -17.28 6.37
CA GLU A 185 -5.40 -18.47 6.20
C GLU A 185 -6.03 -19.46 5.22
N GLN A 186 -7.35 -19.64 5.28
CA GLN A 186 -8.10 -20.48 4.34
C GLN A 186 -7.96 -20.04 2.87
N SER A 187 -7.78 -18.74 2.61
CA SER A 187 -7.55 -18.23 1.26
C SER A 187 -6.15 -18.54 0.73
N VAL A 188 -5.19 -18.81 1.62
CA VAL A 188 -3.82 -19.20 1.27
C VAL A 188 -3.72 -20.71 1.10
N ILE A 189 -4.48 -21.49 1.90
CA ILE A 189 -4.45 -22.97 1.86
C ILE A 189 -5.20 -23.54 0.66
N ARG A 190 -6.25 -22.87 0.19
CA ARG A 190 -7.11 -23.36 -0.90
C ARG A 190 -6.53 -23.22 -2.31
N LEU A 191 -5.38 -22.62 -2.46
CA LEU A 191 -4.62 -22.46 -3.70
C LEU A 191 -3.55 -23.55 -3.84
#